data_92c26ba10e9364e9411c13e6699a05d6
#
_entry.id   92c26ba10e9364e9411c13e6699a05d6
#
_cell.length_a   1.000
_cell.length_b   1.000
_cell.length_c   1.000
_cell.angle_alpha   90.00
_cell.angle_beta   90.00
_cell.angle_gamma   90.00
#
_symmetry.space_group_name_H-M   'P 1'
#
loop_
_entity.id
_entity.type
_entity.pdbx_description
1 polymer ?
#
loop_
_entity_poly.entity_id
_entity_poly.type
_entity_poly.pdbx_seq_one_letter_code
_entity_poly.pdbx_strand_id
1 'polypeptide(L)'
;MFGRFEAADPNELWVGDALHGPRVGDRKTYLFAFLDDHSRLVVGHRFGFAEDTVRLAAALKPALAARGVPASIYVDNGSAFVDAWLLRACAKLGIRLVHSAPGRPQGRGKIERFFRTVRGQFLVEVTDTTTEDLAAAGVDHTGALLELNRLFMAWVETEYHRRTHTETGQSPLERWDTGWDRLGHTPELPTAADLTEAFLWSEFRVVTKTATVSLHSNTYQVDPPWPGAAWSWCSPRSTCRPSRSATATRVSVPRHRTPSAAMPTRKPDPRPSRPRRQRRGSITWR
;
A
#
# COMPACT_ATOMS: atom_id res chain seq x y z
N MET A 1 16.03 -27.49 3.65
CA MET A 1 16.74 -26.36 3.01
C MET A 1 15.67 -25.41 2.52
N PHE A 2 15.47 -24.26 3.15
CA PHE A 2 14.47 -23.30 2.68
C PHE A 2 15.08 -22.56 1.49
N GLY A 3 14.48 -22.73 0.30
CA GLY A 3 14.94 -22.09 -0.93
C GLY A 3 14.91 -20.57 -0.79
N ARG A 4 16.01 -19.92 -1.14
CA ARG A 4 16.11 -18.47 -1.23
C ARG A 4 15.27 -18.04 -2.42
N PHE A 5 14.14 -17.40 -2.16
CA PHE A 5 13.33 -16.81 -3.23
C PHE A 5 14.00 -15.51 -3.70
N GLU A 6 14.17 -15.36 -4.99
CA GLU A 6 14.66 -14.15 -5.64
C GLU A 6 13.94 -14.01 -6.98
N ALA A 7 13.41 -12.83 -7.26
CA ALA A 7 12.80 -12.51 -8.54
C ALA A 7 13.87 -12.59 -9.65
N ALA A 8 13.51 -13.20 -10.78
CA ALA A 8 14.41 -13.38 -11.91
C ALA A 8 14.67 -12.04 -12.61
N ASP A 9 13.67 -11.17 -12.66
CA ASP A 9 13.67 -9.95 -13.46
C ASP A 9 13.26 -8.72 -12.63
N PRO A 10 13.71 -7.51 -13.01
CA PRO A 10 13.21 -6.26 -12.45
C PRO A 10 11.69 -6.14 -12.64
N ASN A 11 10.99 -5.53 -11.70
CA ASN A 11 9.53 -5.37 -11.69
C ASN A 11 8.71 -6.69 -11.64
N GLU A 12 9.33 -7.83 -11.44
CA GLU A 12 8.60 -9.06 -11.15
C GLU A 12 7.97 -9.02 -9.75
N LEU A 13 8.73 -8.52 -8.78
CA LEU A 13 8.27 -8.41 -7.39
C LEU A 13 8.87 -7.18 -6.70
N TRP A 14 8.00 -6.35 -6.13
CA TRP A 14 8.42 -5.36 -5.14
C TRP A 14 8.07 -5.81 -3.74
N VAL A 15 8.97 -5.55 -2.78
CA VAL A 15 8.72 -5.81 -1.36
C VAL A 15 8.52 -4.47 -0.66
N GLY A 16 7.38 -4.29 -0.02
CA GLY A 16 7.01 -3.07 0.70
C GLY A 16 6.94 -3.29 2.21
N ASP A 17 7.41 -2.31 2.98
CA ASP A 17 7.33 -2.32 4.45
C ASP A 17 7.46 -0.90 5.00
N ALA A 18 7.23 -0.73 6.32
CA ALA A 18 7.34 0.54 7.02
C ALA A 18 8.39 0.47 8.13
N LEU A 19 9.13 1.58 8.31
CA LEU A 19 10.16 1.75 9.34
C LEU A 19 9.85 2.99 10.18
N HIS A 20 9.99 2.89 11.50
CA HIS A 20 9.97 4.06 12.37
C HIS A 20 11.17 4.96 12.08
N GLY A 21 10.91 6.20 11.74
CA GLY A 21 11.90 7.24 11.49
C GLY A 21 12.18 8.11 12.71
N PRO A 22 12.97 9.20 12.56
CA PRO A 22 13.27 10.15 13.62
C PRO A 22 12.03 10.94 14.02
N ARG A 23 12.04 11.53 15.20
CA ARG A 23 11.01 12.50 15.60
C ARG A 23 11.25 13.84 14.94
N VAL A 24 10.18 14.49 14.56
CA VAL A 24 10.17 15.87 14.07
C VAL A 24 9.28 16.68 15.03
N GLY A 25 9.87 17.42 15.90
CA GLY A 25 9.19 18.05 17.04
C GLY A 25 8.59 16.96 17.96
N ASP A 26 7.33 17.11 18.30
CA ASP A 26 6.56 16.16 19.09
C ASP A 26 6.03 14.96 18.26
N ARG A 27 6.22 14.95 16.94
CA ARG A 27 5.61 13.99 16.03
C ARG A 27 6.56 12.87 15.63
N LYS A 28 6.08 11.63 15.69
CA LYS A 28 6.77 10.46 15.12
C LYS A 28 6.70 10.48 13.61
N THR A 29 7.74 9.97 12.95
CA THR A 29 7.71 9.74 11.50
C THR A 29 7.80 8.26 11.18
N TYR A 30 7.32 7.90 10.00
CA TYR A 30 7.31 6.54 9.44
C TYR A 30 7.81 6.60 8.01
N LEU A 31 8.83 5.80 7.70
CA LEU A 31 9.33 5.62 6.35
C LEU A 31 8.58 4.46 5.70
N PHE A 32 7.79 4.70 4.67
CA PHE A 32 7.36 3.67 3.75
C PHE A 32 8.40 3.50 2.65
N ALA A 33 8.79 2.26 2.36
CA ALA A 33 9.72 1.97 1.28
C ALA A 33 9.27 0.74 0.48
N PHE A 34 9.56 0.76 -0.81
CA PHE A 34 9.40 -0.36 -1.74
C PHE A 34 10.74 -0.68 -2.36
N LEU A 35 11.11 -1.93 -2.31
CA LEU A 35 12.36 -2.47 -2.82
C LEU A 35 12.06 -3.45 -3.96
N ASP A 36 12.71 -3.27 -5.11
CA ASP A 36 12.69 -4.29 -6.16
C ASP A 36 13.46 -5.53 -5.70
N ASP A 37 12.83 -6.68 -5.75
CA ASP A 37 13.37 -7.93 -5.22
C ASP A 37 14.56 -8.45 -6.01
N HIS A 38 14.59 -8.21 -7.33
CA HIS A 38 15.69 -8.59 -8.21
C HIS A 38 16.92 -7.71 -7.95
N SER A 39 16.80 -6.42 -8.13
CA SER A 39 17.91 -5.48 -8.14
C SER A 39 18.32 -4.96 -6.77
N ARG A 40 17.44 -5.01 -5.78
CA ARG A 40 17.54 -4.29 -4.50
C ARG A 40 17.40 -2.78 -4.63
N LEU A 41 17.00 -2.29 -5.80
CA LEU A 41 16.72 -0.86 -6.02
C LEU A 41 15.56 -0.42 -5.12
N VAL A 42 15.69 0.71 -4.45
CA VAL A 42 14.59 1.38 -3.76
C VAL A 42 13.76 2.09 -4.82
N VAL A 43 12.66 1.46 -5.22
CA VAL A 43 11.80 1.96 -6.29
C VAL A 43 10.89 3.09 -5.84
N GLY A 44 10.56 3.12 -4.54
CA GLY A 44 9.76 4.17 -3.94
C GLY A 44 9.99 4.29 -2.45
N HIS A 45 9.94 5.51 -1.94
CA HIS A 45 10.07 5.78 -0.51
C HIS A 45 9.43 7.10 -0.13
N ARG A 46 8.97 7.21 1.13
CA ARG A 46 8.50 8.48 1.68
C ARG A 46 8.37 8.41 3.21
N PHE A 47 8.87 9.42 3.89
CA PHE A 47 8.53 9.68 5.29
C PHE A 47 7.18 10.40 5.40
N GLY A 48 6.40 10.03 6.42
CA GLY A 48 5.14 10.68 6.78
C GLY A 48 4.91 10.65 8.28
N PHE A 49 3.95 11.42 8.77
CA PHE A 49 3.61 11.51 10.20
C PHE A 49 2.61 10.46 10.69
N ALA A 50 2.18 9.54 9.84
CA ALA A 50 1.28 8.47 10.21
C ALA A 50 1.61 7.21 9.44
N GLU A 51 1.35 6.07 10.05
CA GLU A 51 1.43 4.76 9.42
C GLU A 51 0.06 4.41 8.85
N ASP A 52 -0.25 4.95 7.68
CA ASP A 52 -1.54 4.78 7.02
C ASP A 52 -1.40 4.61 5.50
N THR A 53 -2.48 4.17 4.89
CA THR A 53 -2.55 3.90 3.44
C THR A 53 -2.32 5.15 2.58
N VAL A 54 -2.61 6.36 3.08
CA VAL A 54 -2.37 7.61 2.32
C VAL A 54 -0.88 7.85 2.17
N ARG A 55 -0.11 7.65 3.24
CA ARG A 55 1.35 7.84 3.25
C ARG A 55 2.03 6.74 2.47
N LEU A 56 1.53 5.51 2.58
CA LEU A 56 1.96 4.40 1.74
C LEU A 56 1.74 4.70 0.26
N ALA A 57 0.55 5.15 -0.13
CA ALA A 57 0.27 5.52 -1.53
C ALA A 57 1.11 6.71 -2.00
N ALA A 58 1.50 7.62 -1.10
CA ALA A 58 2.41 8.73 -1.43
C ALA A 58 3.85 8.27 -1.71
N ALA A 59 4.24 7.07 -1.26
CA ALA A 59 5.48 6.40 -1.66
C ALA A 59 5.29 5.57 -2.94
N LEU A 60 4.17 4.84 -3.05
CA LEU A 60 3.91 3.91 -4.16
C LEU A 60 3.61 4.62 -5.48
N LYS A 61 2.77 5.65 -5.49
CA LYS A 61 2.34 6.31 -6.73
C LYS A 61 3.51 6.93 -7.52
N PRO A 62 4.46 7.68 -6.92
CA PRO A 62 5.66 8.14 -7.62
C PRO A 62 6.57 7.00 -8.08
N ALA A 63 6.67 5.90 -7.32
CA ALA A 63 7.43 4.72 -7.72
C ALA A 63 6.90 4.12 -9.02
N LEU A 64 5.58 3.92 -9.11
CA LEU A 64 4.92 3.41 -10.32
C LEU A 64 5.13 4.35 -11.53
N ALA A 65 5.08 5.67 -11.31
CA ALA A 65 5.32 6.65 -12.35
C ALA A 65 6.74 6.63 -12.90
N ALA A 66 7.73 6.36 -12.03
CA ALA A 66 9.15 6.44 -12.38
C ALA A 66 9.78 5.10 -12.81
N ARG A 67 9.28 3.99 -12.27
CA ARG A 67 9.88 2.65 -12.42
C ARG A 67 8.99 1.64 -13.13
N GLY A 68 7.75 2.02 -13.47
CA GLY A 68 6.78 1.13 -14.10
C GLY A 68 5.93 0.34 -13.10
N VAL A 69 5.10 -0.52 -13.65
CA VAL A 69 4.14 -1.33 -12.88
C VAL A 69 4.73 -2.71 -12.60
N PRO A 70 4.93 -3.11 -11.33
CA PRO A 70 5.42 -4.44 -11.02
C PRO A 70 4.32 -5.49 -11.22
N ALA A 71 4.71 -6.73 -11.54
CA ALA A 71 3.76 -7.85 -11.62
C ALA A 71 3.15 -8.17 -10.24
N SER A 72 3.91 -8.00 -9.17
CA SER A 72 3.43 -8.22 -7.81
C SER A 72 4.11 -7.31 -6.77
N ILE A 73 3.38 -7.05 -5.68
CA ILE A 73 3.90 -6.38 -4.49
C ILE A 73 3.67 -7.29 -3.29
N TYR A 74 4.73 -7.58 -2.53
CA TYR A 74 4.69 -8.35 -1.30
C TYR A 74 4.82 -7.42 -0.10
N VAL A 75 3.86 -7.51 0.82
CA VAL A 75 3.77 -6.64 2.00
C VAL A 75 3.39 -7.46 3.23
N ASP A 76 3.49 -6.86 4.41
CA ASP A 76 2.95 -7.46 5.62
C ASP A 76 1.43 -7.25 5.76
N ASN A 77 0.88 -7.71 6.90
CA ASN A 77 -0.53 -7.54 7.24
C ASN A 77 -0.79 -6.25 8.04
N GLY A 78 0.12 -5.28 8.00
CA GLY A 78 -0.08 -3.98 8.64
C GLY A 78 -1.33 -3.27 8.11
N SER A 79 -1.98 -2.47 8.93
CA SER A 79 -3.26 -1.81 8.60
C SER A 79 -3.20 -0.95 7.32
N ALA A 80 -2.06 -0.34 7.04
CA ALA A 80 -1.85 0.45 5.84
C ALA A 80 -1.88 -0.40 4.55
N PHE A 81 -1.51 -1.67 4.64
CA PHE A 81 -1.37 -2.57 3.49
C PHE A 81 -2.64 -3.39 3.20
N VAL A 82 -3.55 -3.54 4.17
CA VAL A 82 -4.81 -4.30 4.00
C VAL A 82 -6.01 -3.42 3.63
N ASP A 83 -5.80 -2.14 3.41
CA ASP A 83 -6.86 -1.19 3.08
C ASP A 83 -7.49 -1.48 1.71
N ALA A 84 -8.82 -1.48 1.65
CA ALA A 84 -9.58 -1.78 0.43
C ALA A 84 -9.29 -0.81 -0.73
N TRP A 85 -8.89 0.42 -0.43
CA TRP A 85 -8.50 1.40 -1.45
C TRP A 85 -7.17 1.02 -2.12
N LEU A 86 -6.15 0.59 -1.35
CA LEU A 86 -4.89 0.08 -1.89
C LEU A 86 -5.11 -1.17 -2.74
N LEU A 87 -5.88 -2.14 -2.22
CA LEU A 87 -6.24 -3.37 -2.95
C LEU A 87 -6.86 -3.04 -4.32
N ARG A 88 -7.78 -2.08 -4.35
CA ARG A 88 -8.43 -1.64 -5.59
C ARG A 88 -7.46 -0.93 -6.54
N ALA A 89 -6.58 -0.07 -6.01
CA ALA A 89 -5.56 0.60 -6.82
C ALA A 89 -4.62 -0.41 -7.49
N CYS A 90 -4.15 -1.39 -6.73
CA CYS A 90 -3.34 -2.49 -7.26
C CYS A 90 -4.10 -3.30 -8.33
N ALA A 91 -5.36 -3.67 -8.05
CA ALA A 91 -6.17 -4.44 -9.01
C ALA A 91 -6.41 -3.68 -10.33
N LYS A 92 -6.65 -2.37 -10.28
CA LYS A 92 -6.82 -1.51 -11.47
C LYS A 92 -5.55 -1.44 -12.33
N LEU A 93 -4.39 -1.48 -11.71
CA LEU A 93 -3.09 -1.46 -12.38
C LEU A 93 -2.58 -2.86 -12.74
N GLY A 94 -3.36 -3.92 -12.50
CA GLY A 94 -2.94 -5.29 -12.76
C GLY A 94 -1.88 -5.84 -11.79
N ILE A 95 -1.64 -5.17 -10.68
CA ILE A 95 -0.65 -5.56 -9.66
C ILE A 95 -1.24 -6.62 -8.73
N ARG A 96 -0.59 -7.76 -8.59
CA ARG A 96 -0.94 -8.77 -7.60
C ARG A 96 -0.40 -8.39 -6.23
N LEU A 97 -1.26 -7.92 -5.33
CA LEU A 97 -0.88 -7.65 -3.94
C LEU A 97 -0.88 -8.94 -3.13
N VAL A 98 0.27 -9.28 -2.54
CA VAL A 98 0.51 -10.50 -1.78
C VAL A 98 0.84 -10.13 -0.34
N HIS A 99 0.08 -10.65 0.62
CA HIS A 99 0.35 -10.45 2.03
C HIS A 99 1.15 -11.61 2.61
N SER A 100 2.06 -11.31 3.54
CA SER A 100 2.84 -12.32 4.23
C SER A 100 1.92 -13.26 5.05
N ALA A 101 2.15 -14.57 4.95
CA ALA A 101 1.46 -15.50 5.83
C ALA A 101 1.96 -15.34 7.27
N PRO A 102 1.06 -15.35 8.28
CA PRO A 102 1.46 -15.30 9.68
C PRO A 102 2.51 -16.38 10.00
N GLY A 103 3.60 -16.00 10.68
CA GLY A 103 4.68 -16.90 11.06
C GLY A 103 5.62 -17.35 9.91
N ARG A 104 5.49 -16.79 8.71
CA ARG A 104 6.39 -17.06 7.56
C ARG A 104 7.04 -15.76 7.07
N PRO A 105 8.15 -15.30 7.66
CA PRO A 105 8.83 -14.06 7.26
C PRO A 105 9.62 -14.21 5.95
N GLN A 106 9.47 -15.34 5.26
CA GLN A 106 10.17 -15.62 3.99
C GLN A 106 9.78 -14.60 2.94
N GLY A 107 10.73 -13.85 2.43
CA GLY A 107 10.54 -12.75 1.47
C GLY A 107 10.77 -11.36 2.06
N ARG A 108 10.67 -11.15 3.37
CA ARG A 108 10.92 -9.83 4.00
C ARG A 108 12.40 -9.56 4.33
N GLY A 109 13.23 -10.58 4.37
CA GLY A 109 14.65 -10.44 4.77
C GLY A 109 15.44 -9.41 3.97
N LYS A 110 15.04 -9.12 2.72
CA LYS A 110 15.71 -8.14 1.86
C LYS A 110 15.37 -6.71 2.30
N ILE A 111 14.09 -6.40 2.53
CA ILE A 111 13.68 -5.07 2.99
C ILE A 111 14.10 -4.83 4.46
N GLU A 112 14.10 -5.85 5.29
CA GLU A 112 14.63 -5.78 6.66
C GLU A 112 16.13 -5.45 6.68
N ARG A 113 16.90 -6.03 5.74
CA ARG A 113 18.31 -5.68 5.55
C ARG A 113 18.49 -4.26 5.06
N PHE A 114 17.68 -3.82 4.10
CA PHE A 114 17.66 -2.42 3.67
C PHE A 114 17.38 -1.49 4.86
N PHE A 115 16.38 -1.77 5.67
CA PHE A 115 16.08 -0.97 6.86
C PHE A 115 17.20 -0.99 7.91
N ARG A 116 17.95 -2.08 8.02
CA ARG A 116 19.16 -2.11 8.85
C ARG A 116 20.22 -1.15 8.31
N THR A 117 20.39 -1.10 6.99
CA THR A 117 21.31 -0.15 6.34
C THR A 117 20.84 1.29 6.56
N VAL A 118 19.54 1.57 6.41
CA VAL A 118 18.97 2.90 6.70
C VAL A 118 19.25 3.32 8.14
N ARG A 119 19.01 2.42 9.11
CA ARG A 119 19.31 2.72 10.53
C ARG A 119 20.78 2.99 10.78
N GLY A 120 21.68 2.20 10.21
CA GLY A 120 23.11 2.27 10.46
C GLY A 120 23.86 3.32 9.66
N GLN A 121 23.28 3.89 8.60
CA GLN A 121 23.98 4.82 7.70
C GLN A 121 23.27 6.14 7.50
N PHE A 122 21.95 6.17 7.50
CA PHE A 122 21.20 7.40 7.34
C PHE A 122 20.69 7.95 8.67
N LEU A 123 19.97 7.11 9.45
CA LEU A 123 19.35 7.59 10.68
C LEU A 123 20.35 7.92 11.80
N VAL A 124 21.58 7.44 11.72
CA VAL A 124 22.66 7.85 12.67
C VAL A 124 23.12 9.30 12.46
N GLU A 125 22.96 9.82 11.22
CA GLU A 125 23.31 11.20 10.86
C GLU A 125 22.14 12.18 11.05
N VAL A 126 20.92 11.64 11.23
CA VAL A 126 19.69 12.43 11.36
C VAL A 126 19.16 12.28 12.77
N THR A 127 19.40 13.28 13.60
CA THR A 127 18.91 13.31 14.99
C THR A 127 17.43 13.67 15.06
N ASP A 128 16.79 13.28 16.17
CA ASP A 128 15.47 13.79 16.51
C ASP A 128 15.53 15.32 16.63
N THR A 129 14.56 16.00 16.04
CA THR A 129 14.42 17.45 16.12
C THR A 129 13.37 17.79 17.16
N THR A 130 13.67 18.67 18.09
CA THR A 130 12.70 19.12 19.09
C THR A 130 11.79 20.24 18.55
N THR A 131 10.70 20.53 19.26
CA THR A 131 9.82 21.67 18.89
C THR A 131 10.53 22.99 19.01
N GLU A 132 11.45 23.13 19.98
CA GLU A 132 12.31 24.30 20.20
C GLU A 132 13.29 24.46 19.03
N ASP A 133 13.90 23.39 18.53
CA ASP A 133 14.78 23.43 17.37
C ASP A 133 14.03 23.89 16.12
N LEU A 134 12.81 23.41 15.89
CA LEU A 134 11.97 23.85 14.78
C LEU A 134 11.62 25.33 14.89
N ALA A 135 11.26 25.79 16.09
CA ALA A 135 10.95 27.20 16.33
C ALA A 135 12.18 28.09 16.12
N ALA A 136 13.35 27.68 16.62
CA ALA A 136 14.60 28.40 16.44
C ALA A 136 15.02 28.50 14.96
N ALA A 137 14.74 27.44 14.17
CA ALA A 137 15.00 27.45 12.73
C ALA A 137 13.92 28.16 11.91
N GLY A 138 12.80 28.58 12.52
CA GLY A 138 11.66 29.17 11.80
C GLY A 138 10.97 28.21 10.84
N VAL A 139 11.02 26.89 11.11
CA VAL A 139 10.49 25.83 10.24
C VAL A 139 9.34 25.13 10.96
N ASP A 140 8.26 24.88 10.25
CA ASP A 140 7.16 24.07 10.76
C ASP A 140 7.42 22.56 10.57
N HIS A 141 6.60 21.72 11.18
CA HIS A 141 6.68 20.25 11.05
C HIS A 141 6.63 19.79 9.60
N THR A 142 5.88 20.47 8.74
CA THR A 142 5.75 20.12 7.32
C THR A 142 7.04 20.40 6.57
N GLY A 143 7.64 21.57 6.80
CA GLY A 143 8.92 21.95 6.20
C GLY A 143 10.04 21.00 6.62
N ALA A 144 10.13 20.66 7.91
CA ALA A 144 11.11 19.70 8.41
C ALA A 144 10.90 18.28 7.83
N LEU A 145 9.66 17.83 7.69
CA LEU A 145 9.35 16.55 7.03
C LEU A 145 9.74 16.57 5.54
N LEU A 146 9.54 17.68 4.85
CA LEU A 146 9.95 17.81 3.45
C LEU A 146 11.47 17.72 3.33
N GLU A 147 12.20 18.40 4.22
CA GLU A 147 13.67 18.34 4.26
C GLU A 147 14.17 16.92 4.57
N LEU A 148 13.59 16.23 5.54
CA LEU A 148 13.91 14.83 5.83
C LEU A 148 13.73 13.94 4.58
N ASN A 149 12.63 14.12 3.84
CA ASN A 149 12.40 13.39 2.59
C ASN A 149 13.43 13.74 1.51
N ARG A 150 13.85 15.01 1.41
CA ARG A 150 14.87 15.47 0.46
C ARG A 150 16.24 14.85 0.77
N LEU A 151 16.64 14.86 2.04
CA LEU A 151 17.89 14.25 2.49
C LEU A 151 17.90 12.74 2.26
N PHE A 152 16.81 12.07 2.58
CA PHE A 152 16.70 10.62 2.36
C PHE A 152 16.76 10.26 0.87
N MET A 153 16.07 11.02 0.01
CA MET A 153 16.14 10.81 -1.44
C MET A 153 17.57 10.99 -1.94
N ALA A 154 18.27 12.03 -1.51
CA ALA A 154 19.66 12.26 -1.89
C ALA A 154 20.54 11.07 -1.46
N TRP A 155 20.43 10.62 -0.20
CA TRP A 155 21.20 9.48 0.29
C TRP A 155 20.89 8.18 -0.48
N VAL A 156 19.62 7.90 -0.80
CA VAL A 156 19.24 6.73 -1.60
C VAL A 156 19.90 6.77 -2.98
N GLU A 157 19.86 7.92 -3.67
CA GLU A 157 20.36 8.04 -5.04
C GLU A 157 21.89 8.11 -5.12
N THR A 158 22.57 8.77 -4.15
CA THR A 158 24.03 8.97 -4.21
C THR A 158 24.80 7.85 -3.55
N GLU A 159 24.26 7.27 -2.48
CA GLU A 159 24.96 6.27 -1.66
C GLU A 159 24.39 4.86 -1.88
N TYR A 160 23.09 4.65 -1.57
CA TYR A 160 22.54 3.30 -1.53
C TYR A 160 22.46 2.66 -2.94
N HIS A 161 21.95 3.39 -3.93
CA HIS A 161 21.77 2.86 -5.28
C HIS A 161 23.10 2.59 -6.01
N ARG A 162 24.19 3.27 -5.63
CA ARG A 162 25.51 3.17 -6.28
C ARG A 162 26.48 2.25 -5.58
N ARG A 163 26.21 1.89 -4.34
CA ARG A 163 27.08 1.04 -3.55
C ARG A 163 26.91 -0.42 -3.95
N THR A 164 28.01 -1.12 -4.18
CA THR A 164 28.00 -2.57 -4.47
C THR A 164 27.37 -3.35 -3.32
N HIS A 165 26.31 -4.07 -3.64
CA HIS A 165 25.61 -4.93 -2.68
C HIS A 165 26.31 -6.27 -2.57
N THR A 166 26.70 -6.68 -1.35
CA THR A 166 27.53 -7.88 -1.09
C THR A 166 26.92 -9.20 -1.59
N GLU A 167 25.58 -9.28 -1.67
CA GLU A 167 24.91 -10.51 -2.13
C GLU A 167 24.85 -10.62 -3.64
N THR A 168 24.76 -9.49 -4.35
CA THR A 168 24.57 -9.46 -5.81
C THR A 168 25.87 -9.21 -6.56
N GLY A 169 26.89 -8.67 -5.88
CA GLY A 169 28.16 -8.28 -6.50
C GLY A 169 28.06 -7.04 -7.41
N GLN A 170 26.85 -6.43 -7.51
CA GLN A 170 26.56 -5.25 -8.29
C GLN A 170 25.91 -4.20 -7.40
N SER A 171 25.93 -2.95 -7.81
CA SER A 171 25.09 -1.93 -7.18
C SER A 171 23.60 -2.15 -7.56
N PRO A 172 22.65 -1.70 -6.73
CA PRO A 172 21.23 -1.79 -7.07
C PRO A 172 20.88 -1.17 -8.43
N LEU A 173 21.48 -0.04 -8.76
CA LEU A 173 21.24 0.65 -10.03
C LEU A 173 21.80 -0.16 -11.22
N GLU A 174 23.05 -0.61 -11.16
CA GLU A 174 23.65 -1.45 -12.22
C GLU A 174 22.85 -2.74 -12.43
N ARG A 175 22.38 -3.38 -11.34
CA ARG A 175 21.62 -4.61 -11.45
C ARG A 175 20.22 -4.37 -12.04
N TRP A 176 19.62 -3.23 -11.76
CA TRP A 176 18.38 -2.80 -12.37
C TRP A 176 18.57 -2.61 -13.88
N ASP A 177 19.57 -1.84 -14.29
CA ASP A 177 19.84 -1.52 -15.69
C ASP A 177 20.20 -2.78 -16.48
N THR A 178 21.13 -3.60 -15.98
CA THR A 178 21.51 -4.88 -16.61
C THR A 178 20.34 -5.87 -16.70
N GLY A 179 19.40 -5.82 -15.77
CA GLY A 179 18.18 -6.63 -15.81
C GLY A 179 17.30 -6.26 -17.01
N TRP A 180 17.07 -4.97 -17.21
CA TRP A 180 16.29 -4.47 -18.35
C TRP A 180 17.01 -4.66 -19.70
N ASP A 181 18.33 -4.46 -19.73
CA ASP A 181 19.14 -4.72 -20.93
C ASP A 181 19.04 -6.19 -21.37
N ARG A 182 19.06 -7.12 -20.41
CA ARG A 182 18.86 -8.55 -20.67
C ARG A 182 17.49 -8.86 -21.25
N LEU A 183 16.44 -8.16 -20.79
CA LEU A 183 15.07 -8.33 -21.29
C LEU A 183 14.87 -7.69 -22.67
N GLY A 184 15.74 -6.78 -23.11
CA GLY A 184 15.68 -6.12 -24.40
C GLY A 184 14.55 -5.09 -24.55
N HIS A 185 13.97 -4.65 -23.45
CA HIS A 185 12.95 -3.59 -23.44
C HIS A 185 13.03 -2.77 -22.14
N THR A 186 12.39 -1.62 -22.12
CA THR A 186 12.27 -0.77 -20.93
C THR A 186 10.98 -1.05 -20.16
N PRO A 187 10.89 -0.67 -18.86
CA PRO A 187 9.65 -0.82 -18.09
C PRO A 187 8.50 -0.02 -18.72
N GLU A 188 7.33 -0.63 -18.78
CA GLU A 188 6.11 0.07 -19.18
C GLU A 188 5.68 1.04 -18.08
N LEU A 189 5.64 2.33 -18.41
CA LEU A 189 5.21 3.37 -17.48
C LEU A 189 3.70 3.59 -17.61
N PRO A 190 2.95 3.59 -16.50
CA PRO A 190 1.54 3.93 -16.53
C PRO A 190 1.35 5.41 -16.86
N THR A 191 0.28 5.75 -17.57
CA THR A 191 -0.04 7.15 -17.83
C THR A 191 -0.45 7.89 -16.55
N ALA A 192 -0.36 9.21 -16.55
CA ALA A 192 -0.86 10.03 -15.44
C ALA A 192 -2.37 9.84 -15.21
N ALA A 193 -3.12 9.54 -16.28
CA ALA A 193 -4.55 9.24 -16.20
C ALA A 193 -4.80 7.90 -15.50
N ASP A 194 -4.07 6.84 -15.86
CA ASP A 194 -4.18 5.51 -15.23
C ASP A 194 -3.87 5.58 -13.74
N LEU A 195 -2.78 6.26 -13.37
CA LEU A 195 -2.40 6.47 -11.98
C LEU A 195 -3.44 7.29 -11.22
N THR A 196 -3.99 8.33 -11.84
CA THR A 196 -5.01 9.15 -11.21
C THR A 196 -6.27 8.32 -10.97
N GLU A 197 -6.72 7.57 -11.96
CA GLU A 197 -7.89 6.72 -11.84
C GLU A 197 -7.70 5.58 -10.84
N ALA A 198 -6.54 4.92 -10.84
CA ALA A 198 -6.24 3.84 -9.90
C ALA A 198 -6.30 4.29 -8.45
N PHE A 199 -5.77 5.48 -8.16
CA PHE A 199 -5.72 6.06 -6.82
C PHE A 199 -6.91 6.97 -6.48
N LEU A 200 -7.99 6.99 -7.27
CA LEU A 200 -9.22 7.66 -6.86
C LEU A 200 -9.81 6.99 -5.62
N TRP A 201 -10.17 7.82 -4.66
CA TRP A 201 -10.96 7.37 -3.51
C TRP A 201 -12.38 7.07 -3.96
N SER A 202 -12.94 5.93 -3.62
CA SER A 202 -14.32 5.62 -3.91
C SER A 202 -15.07 5.17 -2.67
N GLU A 203 -16.25 5.75 -2.47
CA GLU A 203 -17.19 5.38 -1.43
C GLU A 203 -18.47 4.87 -2.04
N PHE A 204 -18.99 3.76 -1.50
CA PHE A 204 -20.27 3.23 -1.88
C PHE A 204 -21.36 3.90 -1.03
N ARG A 205 -22.39 4.43 -1.68
CA ARG A 205 -23.57 4.99 -1.04
C ARG A 205 -24.82 4.44 -1.71
N VAL A 206 -25.86 4.26 -0.92
CA VAL A 206 -27.16 3.84 -1.43
C VAL A 206 -27.97 5.09 -1.79
N VAL A 207 -28.54 5.09 -2.98
CA VAL A 207 -29.44 6.17 -3.41
C VAL A 207 -30.76 6.07 -2.64
N THR A 208 -31.18 7.16 -2.02
CA THR A 208 -32.48 7.24 -1.34
C THR A 208 -33.62 7.20 -2.34
N LYS A 209 -34.86 7.00 -1.85
CA LYS A 209 -36.08 7.05 -2.68
C LYS A 209 -36.30 8.41 -3.35
N THR A 210 -35.67 9.45 -2.83
CA THR A 210 -35.74 10.84 -3.35
C THR A 210 -34.60 11.16 -4.31
N ALA A 211 -33.90 10.14 -4.85
CA ALA A 211 -32.76 10.28 -5.75
C ALA A 211 -31.63 11.14 -5.15
N THR A 212 -31.35 10.99 -3.86
CA THR A 212 -30.28 11.70 -3.16
C THR A 212 -29.27 10.73 -2.57
N VAL A 213 -28.01 11.20 -2.46
CA VAL A 213 -26.88 10.49 -1.81
C VAL A 213 -26.27 11.42 -0.78
N SER A 214 -26.07 10.92 0.45
CA SER A 214 -25.38 11.68 1.49
C SER A 214 -23.89 11.30 1.50
N LEU A 215 -23.00 12.31 1.44
CA LEU A 215 -21.55 12.16 1.50
C LEU A 215 -20.94 13.35 2.24
N HIS A 216 -20.10 13.07 3.25
CA HIS A 216 -19.40 14.08 4.08
C HIS A 216 -20.35 15.20 4.59
N SER A 217 -21.48 14.82 5.16
CA SER A 217 -22.51 15.70 5.69
C SER A 217 -23.21 16.59 4.63
N ASN A 218 -22.96 16.37 3.36
CA ASN A 218 -23.68 17.01 2.25
C ASN A 218 -24.62 16.02 1.58
N THR A 219 -25.70 16.54 1.01
CA THR A 219 -26.65 15.77 0.21
C THR A 219 -26.54 16.17 -1.24
N TYR A 220 -26.35 15.21 -2.11
CA TYR A 220 -26.23 15.40 -3.56
C TYR A 220 -27.43 14.78 -4.25
N GLN A 221 -28.02 15.51 -5.18
CA GLN A 221 -29.04 14.96 -6.05
C GLN A 221 -28.37 14.21 -7.19
N VAL A 222 -28.83 13.00 -7.48
CA VAL A 222 -28.33 12.16 -8.56
C VAL A 222 -29.45 11.88 -9.54
N ASP A 223 -29.13 11.80 -10.83
CA ASP A 223 -30.11 11.41 -11.84
C ASP A 223 -30.66 10.01 -11.50
N PRO A 224 -31.98 9.81 -11.53
CA PRO A 224 -32.56 8.61 -10.97
C PRO A 224 -32.28 7.38 -11.82
N PRO A 225 -31.44 6.46 -11.38
CA PRO A 225 -31.65 5.06 -11.65
C PRO A 225 -32.18 4.44 -10.36
N TRP A 226 -33.27 3.78 -10.46
CA TRP A 226 -33.90 2.84 -9.53
C TRP A 226 -33.58 3.04 -8.04
N PRO A 227 -34.57 3.30 -7.19
CA PRO A 227 -34.40 3.31 -5.74
C PRO A 227 -33.72 2.04 -5.24
N GLY A 228 -32.69 2.18 -4.39
CA GLY A 228 -31.89 1.07 -3.89
C GLY A 228 -30.65 0.70 -4.70
N ALA A 229 -30.35 1.38 -5.82
CA ALA A 229 -29.09 1.19 -6.52
C ALA A 229 -27.92 1.68 -5.67
N ALA A 230 -26.84 0.88 -5.63
CA ALA A 230 -25.59 1.30 -5.02
C ALA A 230 -24.80 2.17 -6.01
N TRP A 231 -24.34 3.32 -5.53
CA TRP A 231 -23.48 4.23 -6.29
C TRP A 231 -22.08 4.25 -5.70
N SER A 232 -21.10 4.27 -6.58
CA SER A 232 -19.72 4.52 -6.20
C SER A 232 -19.37 5.97 -6.51
N TRP A 233 -19.00 6.71 -5.48
CA TRP A 233 -18.46 8.05 -5.61
C TRP A 233 -16.96 7.99 -5.66
N CYS A 234 -16.34 8.54 -6.71
CA CYS A 234 -14.88 8.59 -6.85
C CYS A 234 -14.39 10.03 -6.73
N SER A 235 -13.44 10.29 -5.85
CA SER A 235 -12.81 11.60 -5.68
C SER A 235 -11.30 11.46 -5.38
N PRO A 236 -10.48 12.45 -5.78
CA PRO A 236 -9.11 12.51 -5.30
C PRO A 236 -9.08 12.76 -3.79
N ARG A 237 -8.37 11.94 -3.01
CA ARG A 237 -8.35 12.05 -1.54
C ARG A 237 -7.74 13.36 -1.03
N SER A 238 -6.93 14.04 -1.85
CA SER A 238 -6.27 15.31 -1.50
C SER A 238 -7.21 16.52 -1.58
N THR A 239 -8.41 16.40 -2.13
CA THR A 239 -9.33 17.52 -2.36
C THR A 239 -10.54 17.52 -1.45
N CYS A 240 -10.51 16.85 -0.31
CA CYS A 240 -11.55 16.95 0.73
C CYS A 240 -11.55 18.30 1.48
N ARG A 241 -11.48 19.42 0.73
CA ARG A 241 -12.12 20.67 1.12
C ARG A 241 -13.42 20.78 0.31
N PRO A 242 -14.54 21.12 0.90
CA PRO A 242 -15.78 21.29 0.15
C PRO A 242 -15.64 22.52 -0.75
N SER A 243 -15.15 22.33 -1.98
CA SER A 243 -15.35 23.32 -3.02
C SER A 243 -16.76 23.15 -3.57
N ARG A 244 -17.51 24.25 -3.71
CA ARG A 244 -18.90 24.27 -4.16
C ARG A 244 -19.13 23.84 -5.63
N SER A 245 -18.15 23.19 -6.25
CA SER A 245 -18.24 22.69 -7.63
C SER A 245 -17.58 21.32 -7.73
N ALA A 246 -18.25 20.27 -7.28
CA ALA A 246 -17.89 18.90 -7.61
C ALA A 246 -18.72 18.47 -8.82
N THR A 247 -18.10 18.42 -9.98
CA THR A 247 -18.70 17.85 -11.19
C THR A 247 -18.73 16.33 -11.02
N ALA A 248 -19.90 15.74 -10.96
CA ALA A 248 -20.08 14.29 -10.91
C ALA A 248 -19.66 13.69 -12.25
N THR A 249 -18.51 13.01 -12.28
CA THR A 249 -18.11 12.26 -13.46
C THR A 249 -18.86 10.93 -13.48
N ARG A 250 -19.69 10.74 -14.47
CA ARG A 250 -20.49 9.54 -14.69
C ARG A 250 -19.59 8.40 -15.12
N VAL A 251 -19.25 7.49 -14.22
CA VAL A 251 -18.63 6.22 -14.58
C VAL A 251 -19.70 5.17 -14.74
N SER A 252 -20.00 4.80 -15.98
CA SER A 252 -20.88 3.68 -16.30
C SER A 252 -20.13 2.37 -16.01
N VAL A 253 -20.54 1.66 -14.98
CA VAL A 253 -20.05 0.29 -14.75
C VAL A 253 -20.82 -0.65 -15.69
N PRO A 254 -20.16 -1.49 -16.50
CA PRO A 254 -20.85 -2.50 -17.32
C PRO A 254 -21.62 -3.46 -16.41
N ARG A 255 -22.87 -3.72 -16.75
CA ARG A 255 -23.72 -4.68 -16.05
C ARG A 255 -23.18 -6.09 -16.29
N HIS A 256 -22.49 -6.70 -15.35
CA HIS A 256 -22.47 -8.14 -15.26
C HIS A 256 -23.81 -8.60 -14.66
N ARG A 257 -24.68 -9.12 -15.52
CA ARG A 257 -25.83 -9.91 -15.12
C ARG A 257 -25.28 -11.20 -14.51
N THR A 258 -25.30 -11.32 -13.20
CA THR A 258 -25.29 -12.63 -12.55
C THR A 258 -26.65 -13.28 -12.77
N PRO A 259 -26.74 -14.48 -13.34
CA PRO A 259 -28.01 -15.18 -13.39
C PRO A 259 -28.44 -15.51 -11.97
N SER A 260 -29.63 -15.08 -11.60
CA SER A 260 -30.30 -15.47 -10.37
C SER A 260 -30.60 -16.98 -10.45
N ALA A 261 -29.74 -17.78 -9.85
CA ALA A 261 -30.08 -19.16 -9.54
C ALA A 261 -31.03 -19.12 -8.35
N ALA A 262 -32.30 -19.43 -8.60
CA ALA A 262 -33.28 -19.66 -7.56
C ALA A 262 -32.78 -20.82 -6.66
N MET A 263 -32.49 -20.49 -5.41
CA MET A 263 -32.21 -21.50 -4.38
C MET A 263 -33.51 -22.26 -4.08
N PRO A 264 -33.51 -23.59 -4.14
CA PRO A 264 -34.66 -24.38 -3.64
C PRO A 264 -34.69 -24.22 -2.11
N THR A 265 -35.85 -23.87 -1.60
CA THR A 265 -36.16 -23.84 -0.17
C THR A 265 -36.06 -25.24 0.42
N ARG A 266 -34.95 -25.51 1.13
CA ARG A 266 -34.76 -26.74 1.89
C ARG A 266 -35.45 -26.59 3.24
N LYS A 267 -36.44 -27.40 3.54
CA LYS A 267 -37.04 -27.55 4.88
C LYS A 267 -35.97 -27.91 5.89
N PRO A 268 -36.05 -27.38 7.13
CA PRO A 268 -35.07 -27.73 8.16
C PRO A 268 -35.30 -29.17 8.63
N ASP A 269 -34.21 -29.96 8.59
CA ASP A 269 -34.14 -31.30 9.18
C ASP A 269 -34.18 -31.22 10.72
N PRO A 270 -34.84 -32.20 11.38
CA PRO A 270 -34.93 -32.24 12.85
C PRO A 270 -33.55 -32.54 13.47
N ARG A 271 -33.20 -31.80 14.52
CA ARG A 271 -31.94 -31.94 15.26
C ARG A 271 -31.73 -33.35 15.79
N PRO A 272 -30.55 -33.95 15.65
CA PRO A 272 -30.21 -35.18 16.35
C PRO A 272 -30.00 -34.90 17.85
N SER A 273 -30.56 -35.80 18.66
CA SER A 273 -30.51 -35.83 20.12
C SER A 273 -29.07 -35.99 20.62
N ARG A 274 -28.69 -35.19 21.64
CA ARG A 274 -27.41 -35.26 22.35
C ARG A 274 -27.17 -36.63 22.96
N PRO A 275 -26.00 -37.27 22.83
CA PRO A 275 -25.66 -38.45 23.63
C PRO A 275 -25.27 -38.04 25.07
N ARG A 276 -25.73 -38.83 26.00
CA ARG A 276 -25.50 -38.74 27.47
C ARG A 276 -24.02 -38.82 27.80
N ARG A 277 -23.54 -37.89 28.63
CA ARG A 277 -22.24 -37.94 29.32
C ARG A 277 -22.11 -39.22 30.15
N GLN A 278 -21.17 -40.08 29.80
CA GLN A 278 -20.61 -41.04 30.75
C GLN A 278 -19.40 -40.46 31.47
N ARG A 279 -19.46 -40.47 32.80
CA ARG A 279 -18.34 -40.22 33.71
C ARG A 279 -17.46 -41.49 33.75
N ARG A 280 -16.15 -41.29 33.63
CA ARG A 280 -15.01 -42.12 34.13
C ARG A 280 -13.75 -41.36 33.75
N GLY A 281 -12.72 -41.23 34.50
CA GLY A 281 -12.22 -41.76 35.75
C GLY A 281 -10.80 -41.19 35.83
N SER A 282 -10.37 -40.78 36.98
CA SER A 282 -9.04 -40.24 37.29
C SER A 282 -7.92 -41.23 36.99
N ILE A 283 -6.84 -40.78 36.33
CA ILE A 283 -5.52 -41.46 36.33
C ILE A 283 -4.49 -40.43 36.74
N THR A 284 -3.92 -40.65 37.91
CA THR A 284 -2.71 -40.03 38.47
C THR A 284 -1.47 -40.66 37.85
N TRP A 285 -0.50 -39.83 37.43
CA TRP A 285 0.87 -40.25 37.15
C TRP A 285 1.83 -39.61 38.17
N ARG A 286 2.71 -40.45 38.72
CA ARG A 286 3.85 -40.08 39.58
C ARG A 286 4.95 -39.37 38.78
#